data_a2223a6f78aeea333a7e1b8450c7d584
#
_entry.id   a2223a6f78aeea333a7e1b8450c7d584
#
_cell.length_a   1.000
_cell.length_b   1.000
_cell.length_c   1.000
_cell.angle_alpha   90.00
_cell.angle_beta   90.00
_cell.angle_gamma   90.00
#
_symmetry.space_group_name_H-M   'P 1'
#
loop_
_entity.id
_entity.type
_entity.pdbx_description
1 polymer ?
#
loop_
_entity_poly.entity_id
_entity_poly.type
_entity_poly.pdbx_seq_one_letter_code
_entity_poly.pdbx_strand_id
1 'polypeptide(L)'
;MIQLGVNTVLFAGTDFKTAANYIKWAGYDALEISAIKGMCEHLCLDTWKQDAAEIKAISEDLKLPITAMEEAALDEDRLMMAYEAAAEIGIPVINVGPSGS
;
A
#
# COMPACT_ATOMS: atom_id res chain seq x y z
N MET A 1 -9.27 14.77 16.31
CA MET A 1 -8.33 15.14 15.23
C MET A 1 -8.69 14.38 13.97
N ILE A 2 -8.74 15.06 12.83
CA ILE A 2 -9.01 14.42 11.55
C ILE A 2 -7.68 13.96 10.96
N GLN A 3 -7.60 12.67 10.66
CA GLN A 3 -6.44 12.11 10.00
C GLN A 3 -6.69 12.10 8.49
N LEU A 4 -5.80 12.72 7.72
CA LEU A 4 -5.90 12.79 6.27
C LEU A 4 -5.03 11.70 5.66
N GLY A 5 -5.65 10.84 4.86
CA GLY A 5 -4.95 9.78 4.14
C GLY A 5 -5.19 9.85 2.65
N VAL A 6 -4.31 9.23 1.88
CA VAL A 6 -4.44 9.18 0.43
C VAL A 6 -3.95 7.82 -0.08
N ASN A 7 -4.59 7.34 -1.16
CA ASN A 7 -4.17 6.09 -1.81
C ASN A 7 -3.01 6.38 -2.77
N THR A 8 -1.98 5.53 -2.72
CA THR A 8 -0.80 5.71 -3.56
C THR A 8 -1.07 5.57 -5.05
N VAL A 9 -2.25 5.09 -5.44
CA VAL A 9 -2.62 4.99 -6.86
C VAL A 9 -2.58 6.34 -7.58
N LEU A 10 -2.75 7.44 -6.86
CA LEU A 10 -2.61 8.78 -7.43
C LEU A 10 -1.20 9.04 -7.94
N PHE A 11 -0.23 8.25 -7.52
CA PHE A 11 1.17 8.38 -7.92
C PHE A 11 1.63 7.12 -8.67
N ALA A 12 0.75 6.54 -9.47
CA ALA A 12 0.98 5.25 -10.13
C ALA A 12 2.20 5.21 -11.05
N GLY A 13 2.67 6.32 -11.52
CA GLY A 13 3.86 6.37 -12.37
C GLY A 13 5.20 6.42 -11.63
N THR A 14 5.18 6.36 -10.30
CA THR A 14 6.38 6.45 -9.48
C THR A 14 6.53 5.20 -8.60
N ASP A 15 7.71 5.01 -8.01
CA ASP A 15 7.88 3.95 -7.03
C ASP A 15 7.28 4.36 -5.67
N PHE A 16 7.20 3.40 -4.75
CA PHE A 16 6.59 3.65 -3.45
C PHE A 16 7.35 4.73 -2.66
N LYS A 17 8.67 4.69 -2.69
CA LYS A 17 9.48 5.68 -1.95
C LYS A 17 9.18 7.09 -2.41
N THR A 18 9.13 7.30 -3.73
CA THR A 18 8.82 8.60 -4.31
C THR A 18 7.40 9.03 -3.96
N ALA A 19 6.44 8.12 -4.10
CA ALA A 19 5.05 8.40 -3.76
C ALA A 19 4.90 8.79 -2.29
N ALA A 20 5.52 8.03 -1.39
CA ALA A 20 5.45 8.29 0.04
C ALA A 20 6.04 9.66 0.41
N ASN A 21 7.16 10.02 -0.22
CA ASN A 21 7.76 11.33 0.03
C ASN A 21 6.86 12.48 -0.42
N TYR A 22 6.20 12.35 -1.59
CA TYR A 22 5.24 13.36 -2.04
C TYR A 22 4.05 13.46 -1.11
N ILE A 23 3.54 12.34 -0.65
CA ILE A 23 2.40 12.30 0.28
C ILE A 23 2.76 13.01 1.58
N LYS A 24 3.92 12.73 2.11
CA LYS A 24 4.39 13.38 3.34
C LYS A 24 4.60 14.89 3.11
N TRP A 25 5.22 15.25 2.01
CA TRP A 25 5.44 16.65 1.66
C TRP A 25 4.13 17.42 1.52
N ALA A 26 3.10 16.78 0.98
CA ALA A 26 1.79 17.41 0.80
C ALA A 26 0.99 17.57 2.10
N GLY A 27 1.48 17.01 3.21
CA GLY A 27 0.83 17.20 4.50
C GLY A 27 -0.17 16.12 4.91
N TYR A 28 -0.19 14.99 4.23
CA TYR A 28 -1.05 13.88 4.63
C TYR A 28 -0.49 13.16 5.86
N ASP A 29 -1.37 12.61 6.66
CA ASP A 29 -1.03 11.95 7.92
C ASP A 29 -0.86 10.44 7.80
N ALA A 30 -1.38 9.85 6.72
CA ALA A 30 -1.35 8.41 6.50
C ALA A 30 -1.48 8.13 5.02
N LEU A 31 -1.22 6.87 4.62
CA LEU A 31 -1.44 6.46 3.24
C LEU A 31 -2.10 5.09 3.17
N GLU A 32 -2.71 4.80 2.03
CA GLU A 32 -3.17 3.48 1.66
C GLU A 32 -2.29 3.00 0.50
N ILE A 33 -1.65 1.86 0.67
CA ILE A 33 -0.73 1.37 -0.34
C ILE A 33 -1.46 0.55 -1.40
N SER A 34 -1.16 0.83 -2.67
CA SER A 34 -1.78 0.09 -3.78
C SER A 34 -0.96 -1.15 -4.12
N ALA A 35 -1.65 -2.29 -4.22
CA ALA A 35 -1.09 -3.57 -4.65
C ALA A 35 -1.87 -4.10 -5.85
N ILE A 36 -2.37 -3.23 -6.70
CA ILE A 36 -3.23 -3.58 -7.84
C ILE A 36 -2.38 -3.95 -9.05
N LYS A 37 -2.34 -5.23 -9.37
CA LYS A 37 -1.56 -5.72 -10.51
C LYS A 37 -2.06 -5.10 -11.81
N GLY A 38 -1.11 -4.59 -12.60
CA GLY A 38 -1.41 -3.98 -13.89
C GLY A 38 -1.82 -2.51 -13.81
N MET A 39 -2.05 -1.99 -12.62
CA MET A 39 -2.41 -0.58 -12.45
C MET A 39 -1.37 0.15 -11.59
N CYS A 40 -1.21 -0.28 -10.36
CA CYS A 40 -0.26 0.34 -9.44
C CYS A 40 0.18 -0.70 -8.42
N GLU A 41 1.41 -1.14 -8.53
CA GLU A 41 1.98 -2.12 -7.61
C GLU A 41 3.09 -1.48 -6.78
N HIS A 42 2.74 -0.50 -5.96
CA HIS A 42 3.68 0.05 -4.99
C HIS A 42 4.09 -1.03 -3.98
N LEU A 43 3.20 -1.97 -3.73
CA LEU A 43 3.55 -3.23 -3.10
C LEU A 43 3.28 -4.33 -4.13
N CYS A 44 4.33 -4.97 -4.62
CA CYS A 44 4.19 -6.09 -5.54
C CYS A 44 4.03 -7.37 -4.73
N LEU A 45 2.86 -8.00 -4.81
CA LEU A 45 2.58 -9.20 -4.01
C LEU A 45 3.43 -10.38 -4.43
N ASP A 46 3.89 -10.41 -5.68
CA ASP A 46 4.76 -11.50 -6.14
C ASP A 46 6.14 -11.45 -5.49
N THR A 47 6.56 -10.30 -5.00
CA THR A 47 7.86 -10.10 -4.36
C THR A 47 7.75 -9.47 -2.97
N TRP A 48 6.60 -9.61 -2.33
CA TRP A 48 6.32 -8.90 -1.08
C TRP A 48 7.34 -9.19 0.03
N LYS A 49 7.90 -10.39 0.05
CA LYS A 49 8.88 -10.75 1.09
C LYS A 49 10.15 -9.92 0.98
N GLN A 50 10.50 -9.52 -0.24
CA GLN A 50 11.65 -8.65 -0.46
C GLN A 50 11.32 -7.19 -0.20
N ASP A 51 10.10 -6.79 -0.52
CA ASP A 51 9.69 -5.38 -0.47
C ASP A 51 9.20 -4.94 0.91
N ALA A 52 8.69 -5.87 1.71
CA ALA A 52 8.04 -5.53 2.98
C ALA A 52 8.94 -4.75 3.93
N ALA A 53 10.18 -5.16 4.06
CA ALA A 53 11.12 -4.48 4.97
C ALA A 53 11.39 -3.05 4.53
N GLU A 54 11.56 -2.83 3.25
CA GLU A 54 11.80 -1.49 2.70
C GLU A 54 10.57 -0.60 2.87
N ILE A 55 9.39 -1.12 2.55
CA ILE A 55 8.13 -0.38 2.70
C ILE A 55 7.91 0.01 4.16
N LYS A 56 8.12 -0.93 5.07
CA LYS A 56 7.98 -0.67 6.50
C LYS A 56 8.97 0.39 6.97
N ALA A 57 10.22 0.30 6.53
CA ALA A 57 11.25 1.27 6.89
C ALA A 57 10.91 2.68 6.40
N ILE A 58 10.41 2.81 5.17
CA ILE A 58 10.01 4.10 4.62
C ILE A 58 8.85 4.68 5.42
N SER A 59 7.85 3.87 5.73
CA SER A 59 6.70 4.29 6.53
C SER A 59 7.12 4.81 7.90
N GLU A 60 8.02 4.09 8.57
CA GLU A 60 8.51 4.49 9.89
C GLU A 60 9.38 5.74 9.82
N ASP A 61 10.26 5.82 8.83
CA ASP A 61 11.16 6.94 8.66
C ASP A 61 10.40 8.25 8.42
N LEU A 62 9.37 8.20 7.61
CA LEU A 62 8.53 9.37 7.31
C LEU A 62 7.43 9.60 8.35
N LYS A 63 7.28 8.69 9.31
CA LYS A 63 6.17 8.73 10.27
C LYS A 63 4.84 8.83 9.55
N LEU A 64 4.69 8.01 8.51
CA LEU A 64 3.52 8.00 7.63
C LEU A 64 2.91 6.60 7.66
N PRO A 65 1.99 6.34 8.60
CA PRO A 65 1.44 4.99 8.75
C PRO A 65 0.66 4.54 7.52
N ILE A 66 0.77 3.26 7.22
CA ILE A 66 0.02 2.63 6.14
C ILE A 66 -1.23 2.03 6.77
N THR A 67 -2.38 2.65 6.53
CA THR A 67 -3.62 2.29 7.21
C THR A 67 -4.43 1.24 6.47
N ALA A 68 -4.19 1.07 5.18
CA ALA A 68 -4.89 0.08 4.37
C ALA A 68 -4.07 -0.32 3.16
N MET A 69 -4.36 -1.51 2.64
CA MET A 69 -3.83 -1.99 1.38
C MET A 69 -4.99 -2.16 0.41
N GLU A 70 -4.83 -1.74 -0.82
CA GLU A 70 -5.84 -1.93 -1.84
C GLU A 70 -5.42 -3.03 -2.82
N GLU A 71 -6.22 -4.09 -2.89
CA GLU A 71 -6.05 -5.20 -3.81
C GLU A 71 -7.37 -5.43 -4.53
N ALA A 72 -7.40 -5.16 -5.82
CA ALA A 72 -8.64 -5.19 -6.60
C ALA A 72 -9.08 -6.57 -7.03
N ALA A 73 -8.16 -7.53 -7.10
CA ALA A 73 -8.49 -8.86 -7.60
C ALA A 73 -9.02 -9.77 -6.48
N LEU A 74 -10.08 -10.52 -6.79
CA LEU A 74 -10.62 -11.53 -5.89
C LEU A 74 -9.99 -12.90 -6.17
N ASP A 75 -8.67 -12.91 -6.32
CA ASP A 75 -7.90 -14.12 -6.52
C ASP A 75 -7.47 -14.64 -5.15
N GLU A 76 -7.82 -15.89 -4.84
CA GLU A 76 -7.55 -16.46 -3.52
C GLU A 76 -6.07 -16.48 -3.18
N ASP A 77 -5.22 -16.84 -4.14
CA ASP A 77 -3.78 -16.88 -3.91
C ASP A 77 -3.21 -15.48 -3.65
N ARG A 78 -3.68 -14.49 -4.39
CA ARG A 78 -3.24 -13.11 -4.18
C ARG A 78 -3.75 -12.56 -2.85
N LEU A 79 -4.97 -12.91 -2.46
CA LEU A 79 -5.50 -12.48 -1.16
C LEU A 79 -4.69 -13.07 -0.01
N MET A 80 -4.26 -14.33 -0.13
CA MET A 80 -3.40 -14.93 0.89
C MET A 80 -2.07 -14.20 0.98
N MET A 81 -1.44 -13.87 -0.15
CA MET A 81 -0.21 -13.09 -0.17
C MET A 81 -0.42 -11.69 0.42
N ALA A 82 -1.57 -11.09 0.13
CA ALA A 82 -1.90 -9.76 0.67
C ALA A 82 -2.04 -9.80 2.19
N TYR A 83 -2.70 -10.83 2.73
CA TYR A 83 -2.82 -10.99 4.18
C TYR A 83 -1.45 -11.17 4.84
N GLU A 84 -0.59 -11.99 4.24
CA GLU A 84 0.75 -12.22 4.77
C GLU A 84 1.59 -10.94 4.74
N ALA A 85 1.55 -10.22 3.61
CA ALA A 85 2.28 -8.97 3.47
C ALA A 85 1.76 -7.91 4.44
N ALA A 86 0.45 -7.80 4.58
CA ALA A 86 -0.15 -6.84 5.50
C ALA A 86 0.25 -7.13 6.95
N ALA A 87 0.27 -8.39 7.34
CA ALA A 87 0.69 -8.79 8.68
C ALA A 87 2.14 -8.42 8.95
N GLU A 88 3.02 -8.65 7.98
CA GLU A 88 4.44 -8.34 8.13
C GLU A 88 4.69 -6.84 8.20
N ILE A 89 4.00 -6.06 7.39
CA ILE A 89 4.17 -4.60 7.36
C ILE A 89 3.40 -3.92 8.50
N GLY A 90 2.35 -4.57 9.00
CA GLY A 90 1.51 -3.98 10.05
C GLY A 90 0.33 -3.21 9.51
N ILE A 91 -0.20 -3.59 8.35
CA ILE A 91 -1.34 -2.95 7.72
C ILE A 91 -2.63 -3.56 8.27
N PRO A 92 -3.51 -2.79 8.92
CA PRO A 92 -4.69 -3.35 9.59
C PRO A 92 -5.87 -3.68 8.68
N VAL A 93 -5.93 -3.09 7.48
CA VAL A 93 -7.10 -3.23 6.60
C VAL A 93 -6.67 -3.56 5.18
N ILE A 94 -7.36 -4.52 4.56
CA ILE A 94 -7.17 -4.81 3.13
C ILE A 94 -8.50 -4.54 2.44
N ASN A 95 -8.51 -3.59 1.52
CA ASN A 95 -9.67 -3.29 0.70
C ASN A 95 -9.61 -4.11 -0.58
N VAL A 96 -10.67 -4.84 -0.85
CA VAL A 96 -10.77 -5.68 -2.04
C VAL A 96 -11.86 -5.10 -2.93
N GLY A 97 -11.50 -4.71 -4.15
CA GLY A 97 -12.47 -4.18 -5.09
C GLY A 97 -13.44 -5.25 -5.54
N PRO A 98 -14.71 -4.90 -5.78
CA PRO A 98 -15.67 -5.87 -6.29
C PRO A 98 -15.30 -6.28 -7.70
N SER A 99 -15.20 -7.59 -7.92
CA SER A 99 -14.89 -8.13 -9.22
C SER A 99 -16.04 -7.88 -10.20
N GLY A 100 -15.72 -7.40 -11.38
CA GLY A 100 -16.69 -7.22 -12.43
C GLY A 100 -17.64 -6.05 -12.27
N SER A 101 -17.35 -5.17 -11.34
CA SER A 101 -18.16 -3.97 -11.18
C SER A 101 -17.54 -2.79 -11.91
#